data_2126855fecb7b8d687790a03ef6d333c
#
_entry.id   2126855fecb7b8d687790a03ef6d333c
#
_cell.length_a   1.000
_cell.length_b   1.000
_cell.length_c   1.000
_cell.angle_alpha   90.00
_cell.angle_beta   90.00
_cell.angle_gamma   90.00
#
_symmetry.space_group_name_H-M   'P 1'
#
loop_
_entity.id
_entity.type
_entity.pdbx_description
1 polymer ?
#
loop_
_entity_poly.entity_id
_entity_poly.type
_entity_poly.pdbx_seq_one_letter_code
_entity_poly.pdbx_strand_id
1 'polypeptide(L)'
;IFLISDIITELREKKWDMGNDHFQPTSFQISNIKSGTGAGNIVPGELEMDFNFRFCSESTSESLINEFEKILSSHKINYKIEWNLSGLPFLTTKTFFVDLVIDSIKQVLGREPVINNGGGTSDGRFMPVMDAEIVELGPLNESIHKIDENVSVKDLEDLSKIYLEILNKLSISNS
;
A
#
# COMPACT_ATOMS: atom_id res chain seq x y z
N ILE A 1 -25.67 -3.31 -15.57
CA ILE A 1 -24.98 -4.19 -14.61
C ILE A 1 -24.35 -5.37 -15.35
N PHE A 2 -25.07 -6.15 -16.19
CA PHE A 2 -24.50 -7.32 -16.86
C PHE A 2 -23.28 -6.99 -17.75
N LEU A 3 -23.27 -5.85 -18.44
CA LEU A 3 -22.11 -5.43 -19.23
C LEU A 3 -20.86 -5.20 -18.39
N ILE A 4 -20.99 -4.69 -17.17
CA ILE A 4 -19.84 -4.41 -16.29
C ILE A 4 -19.37 -5.68 -15.57
N SER A 5 -20.19 -6.70 -15.39
CA SER A 5 -19.80 -7.93 -14.69
C SER A 5 -18.66 -8.68 -15.39
N ASP A 6 -18.68 -8.69 -16.71
CA ASP A 6 -17.63 -9.32 -17.52
C ASP A 6 -16.32 -8.55 -17.41
N ILE A 7 -16.39 -7.22 -17.42
CA ILE A 7 -15.25 -6.33 -17.24
C ILE A 7 -14.65 -6.52 -15.83
N ILE A 8 -15.49 -6.54 -14.79
CA ILE A 8 -15.02 -6.78 -13.41
C ILE A 8 -14.33 -8.14 -13.30
N THR A 9 -14.86 -9.16 -13.97
CA THR A 9 -14.26 -10.50 -13.98
C THR A 9 -12.89 -10.48 -14.64
N GLU A 10 -12.77 -9.85 -15.81
CA GLU A 10 -11.51 -9.73 -16.53
C GLU A 10 -10.47 -8.94 -15.72
N LEU A 11 -10.85 -7.81 -15.13
CA LEU A 11 -9.98 -7.00 -14.28
C LEU A 11 -9.49 -7.76 -13.05
N ARG A 12 -10.37 -8.55 -12.41
CA ARG A 12 -10.06 -9.36 -11.23
C ARG A 12 -9.09 -10.50 -11.56
N GLU A 13 -9.26 -11.14 -12.71
CA GLU A 13 -8.47 -12.31 -13.11
C GLU A 13 -7.16 -11.93 -13.81
N LYS A 14 -7.04 -10.66 -14.23
CA LYS A 14 -5.83 -10.18 -14.87
C LYS A 14 -4.65 -10.23 -13.89
N LYS A 15 -3.57 -10.84 -14.35
CA LYS A 15 -2.26 -10.73 -13.72
C LYS A 15 -1.59 -9.46 -14.23
N TRP A 16 -1.48 -8.48 -13.35
CA TRP A 16 -0.89 -7.17 -13.66
C TRP A 16 0.63 -7.23 -13.77
N ASP A 17 1.26 -7.98 -12.85
CA ASP A 17 2.67 -8.40 -12.86
C ASP A 17 2.86 -9.61 -11.93
N MET A 18 4.09 -9.99 -11.69
CA MET A 18 4.43 -11.13 -10.82
C MET A 18 5.08 -10.70 -9.51
N GLY A 19 5.23 -9.38 -9.29
CA GLY A 19 6.04 -8.89 -8.19
C GLY A 19 7.52 -9.24 -8.35
N ASN A 20 8.28 -9.12 -7.28
CA ASN A 20 9.68 -9.52 -7.23
C ASN A 20 10.09 -9.94 -5.81
N ASP A 21 11.37 -10.12 -5.54
CA ASP A 21 11.88 -10.56 -4.23
C ASP A 21 11.52 -9.61 -3.08
N HIS A 22 11.16 -8.36 -3.40
CA HIS A 22 10.85 -7.33 -2.41
C HIS A 22 9.38 -6.97 -2.36
N PHE A 23 8.65 -7.09 -3.47
CA PHE A 23 7.27 -6.66 -3.59
C PHE A 23 6.34 -7.78 -3.99
N GLN A 24 5.17 -7.81 -3.36
CA GLN A 24 4.07 -8.65 -3.83
C GLN A 24 3.61 -8.19 -5.22
N PRO A 25 3.01 -9.09 -6.03
CA PRO A 25 2.41 -8.72 -7.29
C PRO A 25 1.42 -7.56 -7.15
N THR A 26 1.39 -6.72 -8.17
CA THR A 26 0.39 -5.64 -8.26
C THR A 26 -1.02 -6.20 -8.16
N SER A 27 -1.81 -5.59 -7.30
CA SER A 27 -3.20 -5.97 -7.05
C SER A 27 -4.16 -4.86 -7.42
N PHE A 28 -5.32 -5.26 -7.93
CA PHE A 28 -6.46 -4.41 -8.26
C PHE A 28 -7.60 -4.67 -7.28
N GLN A 29 -8.18 -3.61 -6.71
CA GLN A 29 -9.32 -3.70 -5.79
C GLN A 29 -10.40 -2.70 -6.16
N ILE A 30 -11.65 -3.13 -6.10
CA ILE A 30 -12.82 -2.25 -6.14
C ILE A 30 -13.20 -1.94 -4.70
N SER A 31 -13.20 -0.67 -4.33
CA SER A 31 -13.52 -0.20 -2.98
C SER A 31 -15.00 0.18 -2.82
N ASN A 32 -15.61 0.71 -3.88
CA ASN A 32 -17.03 1.06 -3.89
C ASN A 32 -17.63 0.76 -5.26
N ILE A 33 -18.92 0.42 -5.25
CA ILE A 33 -19.74 0.31 -6.45
C ILE A 33 -21.14 0.82 -6.17
N LYS A 34 -21.66 1.65 -7.07
CA LYS A 34 -22.95 2.32 -6.90
C LYS A 34 -23.72 2.32 -8.20
N SER A 35 -24.95 1.84 -8.16
CA SER A 35 -25.80 1.78 -9.34
C SER A 35 -27.26 1.66 -8.91
N GLY A 36 -28.18 2.10 -9.76
CA GLY A 36 -29.61 1.95 -9.57
C GLY A 36 -30.28 3.15 -8.89
N THR A 37 -31.61 3.19 -9.05
CA THR A 37 -32.49 4.24 -8.51
C THR A 37 -33.26 3.80 -7.27
N GLY A 38 -33.09 2.55 -6.83
CA GLY A 38 -33.89 1.93 -5.76
C GLY A 38 -35.19 1.28 -6.24
N ALA A 39 -35.60 1.47 -7.50
CA ALA A 39 -36.79 0.85 -8.06
C ALA A 39 -36.49 -0.56 -8.58
N GLY A 40 -37.24 -1.56 -8.12
CA GLY A 40 -36.98 -2.98 -8.44
C GLY A 40 -37.28 -3.40 -9.90
N ASN A 41 -37.94 -2.55 -10.66
CA ASN A 41 -38.34 -2.79 -12.05
C ASN A 41 -37.58 -1.94 -13.08
N ILE A 42 -36.52 -1.23 -12.67
CA ILE A 42 -35.71 -0.38 -13.55
C ILE A 42 -34.29 -0.95 -13.63
N VAL A 43 -33.83 -1.21 -14.84
CA VAL A 43 -32.41 -1.54 -15.09
C VAL A 43 -31.61 -0.24 -15.12
N PRO A 44 -30.58 -0.09 -14.28
CA PRO A 44 -29.77 1.13 -14.25
C PRO A 44 -29.03 1.39 -15.57
N GLY A 45 -29.03 2.65 -16.01
CA GLY A 45 -28.24 3.10 -17.17
C GLY A 45 -26.80 3.45 -16.84
N GLU A 46 -26.50 3.71 -15.56
CA GLU A 46 -25.18 4.17 -15.12
C GLU A 46 -24.71 3.37 -13.89
N LEU A 47 -23.38 3.28 -13.76
CA LEU A 47 -22.70 2.69 -12.63
C LEU A 47 -21.47 3.52 -12.33
N GLU A 48 -21.29 3.85 -11.07
CA GLU A 48 -20.10 4.49 -10.50
C GLU A 48 -19.28 3.44 -9.75
N MET A 49 -17.97 3.45 -9.93
CA MET A 49 -17.07 2.49 -9.30
C MET A 49 -15.78 3.18 -8.87
N ASP A 50 -15.45 3.08 -7.58
CA ASP A 50 -14.16 3.47 -7.05
C ASP A 50 -13.26 2.24 -6.97
N PHE A 51 -12.05 2.37 -7.46
CA PHE A 51 -11.07 1.29 -7.46
C PHE A 51 -9.67 1.83 -7.21
N ASN A 52 -8.76 0.94 -6.86
CA ASN A 52 -7.36 1.29 -6.71
C ASN A 52 -6.45 0.14 -7.12
N PHE A 53 -5.20 0.52 -7.42
CA PHE A 53 -4.08 -0.39 -7.58
C PHE A 53 -3.13 -0.22 -6.39
N ARG A 54 -2.66 -1.36 -5.89
CA ARG A 54 -1.44 -1.42 -5.08
C ARG A 54 -0.38 -2.06 -5.94
N PHE A 55 0.53 -1.23 -6.44
CA PHE A 55 1.50 -1.68 -7.43
C PHE A 55 2.93 -1.66 -6.93
N CYS A 56 3.75 -2.50 -7.52
CA CYS A 56 5.16 -2.68 -7.22
C CYS A 56 6.05 -2.02 -8.28
N SER A 57 7.36 -2.13 -8.13
CA SER A 57 8.35 -1.56 -9.05
C SER A 57 8.37 -2.21 -10.45
N GLU A 58 7.69 -3.35 -10.63
CA GLU A 58 7.56 -4.02 -11.94
C GLU A 58 6.53 -3.35 -12.86
N SER A 59 5.68 -2.50 -12.29
CA SER A 59 4.65 -1.77 -13.02
C SER A 59 4.82 -0.27 -12.84
N THR A 60 4.37 0.51 -13.81
CA THR A 60 4.26 1.97 -13.70
C THR A 60 2.80 2.37 -13.72
N SER A 61 2.48 3.55 -13.18
CA SER A 61 1.12 4.10 -13.27
C SER A 61 0.62 4.16 -14.71
N GLU A 62 1.48 4.56 -15.63
CA GLU A 62 1.17 4.66 -17.06
C GLU A 62 0.86 3.28 -17.68
N SER A 63 1.67 2.26 -17.37
CA SER A 63 1.42 0.90 -17.88
C SER A 63 0.10 0.34 -17.36
N LEU A 64 -0.22 0.56 -16.08
CA LEU A 64 -1.48 0.12 -15.48
C LEU A 64 -2.70 0.83 -16.08
N ILE A 65 -2.61 2.15 -16.29
CA ILE A 65 -3.65 2.93 -16.97
C ILE A 65 -3.91 2.38 -18.36
N ASN A 66 -2.85 2.21 -19.16
CA ASN A 66 -2.98 1.73 -20.53
C ASN A 66 -3.61 0.32 -20.61
N GLU A 67 -3.17 -0.59 -19.74
CA GLU A 67 -3.73 -1.95 -19.70
C GLU A 67 -5.19 -1.97 -19.21
N PHE A 68 -5.53 -1.13 -18.25
CA PHE A 68 -6.90 -1.00 -17.75
C PHE A 68 -7.83 -0.44 -18.84
N GLU A 69 -7.45 0.67 -19.47
CA GLU A 69 -8.26 1.30 -20.51
C GLU A 69 -8.38 0.43 -21.78
N LYS A 70 -7.37 -0.40 -22.06
CA LYS A 70 -7.44 -1.41 -23.13
C LYS A 70 -8.55 -2.43 -22.86
N ILE A 71 -8.70 -2.89 -21.62
CA ILE A 71 -9.81 -3.78 -21.24
C ILE A 71 -11.14 -3.07 -21.44
N LEU A 72 -11.32 -1.87 -20.91
CA LEU A 72 -12.56 -1.11 -21.09
C LEU A 72 -12.93 -0.92 -22.57
N SER A 73 -11.94 -0.57 -23.38
CA SER A 73 -12.14 -0.32 -24.82
C SER A 73 -12.55 -1.59 -25.58
N SER A 74 -12.10 -2.77 -25.15
CA SER A 74 -12.47 -4.04 -25.78
C SER A 74 -13.96 -4.37 -25.59
N HIS A 75 -14.57 -3.91 -24.50
CA HIS A 75 -15.99 -4.14 -24.18
C HIS A 75 -16.95 -3.11 -24.78
N LYS A 76 -16.44 -2.11 -25.50
CA LYS A 76 -17.26 -1.09 -26.22
C LYS A 76 -18.27 -0.37 -25.31
N ILE A 77 -17.90 -0.09 -24.08
CA ILE A 77 -18.69 0.72 -23.15
C ILE A 77 -18.32 2.20 -23.25
N ASN A 78 -19.27 3.07 -22.93
CA ASN A 78 -18.97 4.48 -22.72
C ASN A 78 -18.56 4.64 -21.27
N TYR A 79 -17.41 5.27 -21.02
CA TYR A 79 -16.93 5.51 -19.66
C TYR A 79 -16.28 6.88 -19.54
N LYS A 80 -16.26 7.39 -18.33
CA LYS A 80 -15.42 8.50 -17.87
C LYS A 80 -14.60 7.97 -16.72
N ILE A 81 -13.31 8.22 -16.73
CA ILE A 81 -12.39 7.79 -15.66
C ILE A 81 -11.54 8.96 -15.21
N GLU A 82 -11.28 9.02 -13.93
CA GLU A 82 -10.37 9.98 -13.32
C GLU A 82 -9.27 9.21 -12.60
N TRP A 83 -8.02 9.50 -12.94
CA TRP A 83 -6.85 8.87 -12.36
C TRP A 83 -6.19 9.76 -11.34
N ASN A 84 -5.85 9.20 -10.18
CA ASN A 84 -5.11 9.88 -9.14
C ASN A 84 -3.94 9.01 -8.68
N LEU A 85 -2.71 9.49 -8.85
CA LEU A 85 -1.52 8.84 -8.34
C LEU A 85 -1.25 9.30 -6.92
N SER A 86 -1.50 8.43 -5.94
CA SER A 86 -1.31 8.75 -4.52
C SER A 86 0.13 8.53 -4.04
N GLY A 87 0.94 7.77 -4.75
CA GLY A 87 2.35 7.52 -4.43
C GLY A 87 2.97 6.50 -5.36
N LEU A 88 4.30 6.48 -5.38
CA LEU A 88 5.10 5.50 -6.09
C LEU A 88 5.60 4.42 -5.12
N PRO A 89 5.80 3.18 -5.57
CA PRO A 89 6.50 2.20 -4.77
C PRO A 89 7.93 2.66 -4.51
N PHE A 90 8.41 2.45 -3.30
CA PHE A 90 9.80 2.70 -2.94
C PHE A 90 10.37 1.53 -2.16
N LEU A 91 11.66 1.35 -2.23
CA LEU A 91 12.39 0.34 -1.50
C LEU A 91 13.59 0.99 -0.83
N THR A 92 13.65 0.92 0.48
CA THR A 92 14.87 1.23 1.22
C THR A 92 15.76 -0.01 1.20
N THR A 93 16.91 0.10 0.54
CA THR A 93 17.90 -0.97 0.55
C THR A 93 18.57 -1.06 1.92
N LYS A 94 19.22 -2.18 2.22
CA LYS A 94 19.96 -2.35 3.47
C LYS A 94 21.09 -1.33 3.55
N THR A 95 20.96 -0.39 4.51
CA THR A 95 21.87 0.74 4.73
C THR A 95 22.34 0.76 6.17
N PHE A 96 23.30 1.63 6.46
CA PHE A 96 23.73 1.88 7.85
C PHE A 96 22.54 2.23 8.77
N PHE A 97 21.60 3.04 8.30
CA PHE A 97 20.43 3.43 9.09
C PHE A 97 19.50 2.24 9.38
N VAL A 98 19.26 1.39 8.39
CA VAL A 98 18.46 0.16 8.57
C VAL A 98 19.11 -0.76 9.59
N ASP A 99 20.43 -1.01 9.49
CA ASP A 99 21.15 -1.84 10.44
C ASP A 99 21.13 -1.24 11.85
N LEU A 100 21.27 0.07 12.00
CA LEU A 100 21.18 0.78 13.27
C LEU A 100 19.80 0.60 13.93
N VAL A 101 18.73 0.69 13.14
CA VAL A 101 17.37 0.46 13.65
C VAL A 101 17.18 -0.98 14.09
N ILE A 102 17.62 -1.96 13.29
CA ILE A 102 17.59 -3.39 13.65
C ILE A 102 18.29 -3.63 14.97
N ASP A 103 19.51 -3.13 15.13
CA ASP A 103 20.30 -3.30 16.34
C ASP A 103 19.65 -2.63 17.55
N SER A 104 19.00 -1.49 17.35
CA SER A 104 18.27 -0.81 18.44
C SER A 104 17.06 -1.62 18.92
N ILE A 105 16.32 -2.23 17.97
CA ILE A 105 15.21 -3.12 18.30
C ILE A 105 15.71 -4.37 19.05
N LYS A 106 16.79 -4.98 18.57
CA LYS A 106 17.41 -6.15 19.24
C LYS A 106 17.85 -5.82 20.66
N GLN A 107 18.45 -4.66 20.87
CA GLN A 107 18.92 -4.22 22.17
C GLN A 107 17.77 -4.02 23.16
N VAL A 108 16.66 -3.43 22.73
CA VAL A 108 15.52 -3.13 23.60
C VAL A 108 14.63 -4.36 23.82
N LEU A 109 14.33 -5.11 22.76
CA LEU A 109 13.36 -6.21 22.80
C LEU A 109 13.98 -7.60 22.96
N GLY A 110 15.30 -7.73 22.79
CA GLY A 110 15.99 -9.03 22.82
C GLY A 110 15.64 -9.97 21.65
N ARG A 111 15.02 -9.46 20.59
CA ARG A 111 14.62 -10.23 19.39
C ARG A 111 14.92 -9.47 18.11
N GLU A 112 15.15 -10.20 17.05
CA GLU A 112 15.37 -9.64 15.71
C GLU A 112 14.03 -9.24 15.07
N PRO A 113 13.93 -8.03 14.49
CA PRO A 113 12.74 -7.65 13.74
C PRO A 113 12.69 -8.35 12.38
N VAL A 114 11.49 -8.54 11.87
CA VAL A 114 11.27 -8.96 10.48
C VAL A 114 11.18 -7.72 9.62
N ILE A 115 12.05 -7.62 8.60
CA ILE A 115 12.00 -6.55 7.60
C ILE A 115 11.09 -7.01 6.48
N ASN A 116 10.10 -6.22 6.15
CA ASN A 116 9.20 -6.49 5.02
C ASN A 116 8.59 -5.17 4.51
N ASN A 117 7.93 -5.23 3.37
CA ASN A 117 7.18 -4.12 2.77
C ASN A 117 5.67 -4.22 3.08
N GLY A 118 5.30 -5.03 4.08
CA GLY A 118 3.92 -5.16 4.53
C GLY A 118 3.51 -4.00 5.41
N GLY A 119 2.20 -3.76 5.46
CA GLY A 119 1.63 -2.74 6.33
C GLY A 119 0.85 -1.67 5.57
N GLY A 120 0.42 -0.66 6.31
CA GLY A 120 -0.29 0.49 5.75
C GLY A 120 0.68 1.43 5.03
N THR A 121 0.15 2.24 4.13
CA THR A 121 0.91 3.30 3.48
C THR A 121 1.00 4.50 4.43
N SER A 122 2.21 4.98 4.68
CA SER A 122 2.46 6.18 5.50
C SER A 122 2.88 7.38 4.62
N ASP A 123 3.08 8.53 5.26
CA ASP A 123 3.64 9.71 4.61
C ASP A 123 5.13 9.52 4.23
N GLY A 124 5.78 8.46 4.71
CA GLY A 124 7.10 8.03 4.27
C GLY A 124 7.20 7.88 2.75
N ARG A 125 6.09 7.54 2.06
CA ARG A 125 6.02 7.45 0.59
C ARG A 125 6.42 8.72 -0.17
N PHE A 126 6.38 9.88 0.48
CA PHE A 126 6.77 11.15 -0.13
C PHE A 126 8.25 11.50 0.05
N MET A 127 8.93 10.81 0.96
CA MET A 127 10.33 11.08 1.30
C MET A 127 11.37 10.63 0.26
N PRO A 128 11.12 9.61 -0.58
CA PRO A 128 12.12 9.16 -1.57
C PRO A 128 12.61 10.26 -2.51
N VAL A 129 11.76 11.26 -2.80
CA VAL A 129 12.14 12.41 -3.63
C VAL A 129 13.21 13.30 -2.98
N MET A 130 13.44 13.14 -1.68
CA MET A 130 14.46 13.87 -0.90
C MET A 130 15.77 13.08 -0.74
N ASP A 131 15.90 11.93 -1.41
CA ASP A 131 17.04 11.02 -1.27
C ASP A 131 17.29 10.60 0.20
N ALA A 132 16.21 10.43 0.95
CA ALA A 132 16.26 10.06 2.36
C ALA A 132 16.10 8.55 2.55
N GLU A 133 16.87 7.99 3.49
CA GLU A 133 16.67 6.62 3.96
C GLU A 133 15.43 6.55 4.84
N ILE A 134 14.53 5.61 4.55
CA ILE A 134 13.24 5.52 5.21
C ILE A 134 13.09 4.17 5.89
N VAL A 135 12.75 4.20 7.16
CA VAL A 135 12.33 3.02 7.93
C VAL A 135 11.02 3.35 8.61
N GLU A 136 10.02 2.54 8.35
CA GLU A 136 8.74 2.62 9.05
C GLU A 136 8.77 1.68 10.26
N LEU A 137 8.65 2.24 11.45
CA LEU A 137 8.62 1.52 12.71
C LEU A 137 7.48 2.04 13.56
N GLY A 138 6.56 1.16 13.92
CA GLY A 138 5.40 1.50 14.73
C GLY A 138 4.99 0.37 15.66
N PRO A 139 3.85 0.50 16.35
CA PRO A 139 3.28 -0.56 17.17
C PRO A 139 2.80 -1.73 16.30
N LEU A 140 2.47 -2.85 16.93
CA LEU A 140 1.93 -4.02 16.24
C LEU A 140 0.59 -3.70 15.57
N ASN A 141 0.41 -4.16 14.34
CA ASN A 141 -0.75 -3.86 13.49
C ASN A 141 -1.91 -4.86 13.65
N GLU A 142 -2.01 -5.58 14.76
CA GLU A 142 -3.01 -6.65 14.92
C GLU A 142 -4.45 -6.16 14.84
N SER A 143 -4.71 -4.94 15.31
CA SER A 143 -6.05 -4.34 15.34
C SER A 143 -6.26 -3.19 14.36
N ILE A 144 -5.28 -2.89 13.50
CA ILE A 144 -5.38 -1.77 12.54
C ILE A 144 -6.62 -1.89 11.66
N HIS A 145 -7.38 -0.81 11.52
CA HIS A 145 -8.62 -0.72 10.74
C HIS A 145 -9.75 -1.65 11.21
N LYS A 146 -9.66 -2.20 12.42
CA LYS A 146 -10.73 -3.01 13.02
C LYS A 146 -11.58 -2.19 13.98
N ILE A 147 -12.78 -2.70 14.26
CA ILE A 147 -13.60 -2.18 15.36
C ILE A 147 -12.82 -2.39 16.67
N ASP A 148 -12.81 -1.38 17.54
CA ASP A 148 -12.03 -1.35 18.79
C ASP A 148 -10.51 -1.42 18.55
N GLU A 149 -10.01 -0.71 17.53
CA GLU A 149 -8.58 -0.56 17.28
C GLU A 149 -7.86 -0.13 18.56
N ASN A 150 -6.81 -0.86 18.90
CA ASN A 150 -6.08 -0.63 20.15
C ASN A 150 -4.61 -0.98 20.02
N VAL A 151 -3.84 -0.51 20.99
CA VAL A 151 -2.41 -0.84 21.14
C VAL A 151 -2.12 -1.08 22.62
N SER A 152 -1.20 -1.98 22.93
CA SER A 152 -0.78 -2.22 24.31
C SER A 152 0.06 -1.05 24.82
N VAL A 153 -0.14 -0.67 26.11
CA VAL A 153 0.68 0.36 26.75
C VAL A 153 2.16 -0.04 26.75
N LYS A 154 2.42 -1.33 26.98
CA LYS A 154 3.78 -1.88 26.96
C LYS A 154 4.45 -1.69 25.59
N ASP A 155 3.74 -1.89 24.49
CA ASP A 155 4.29 -1.71 23.15
C ASP A 155 4.66 -0.24 22.88
N LEU A 156 3.87 0.72 23.40
CA LEU A 156 4.20 2.14 23.32
C LEU A 156 5.45 2.49 24.16
N GLU A 157 5.57 1.92 25.36
CA GLU A 157 6.77 2.09 26.20
C GLU A 157 8.02 1.51 25.52
N ASP A 158 7.92 0.33 24.96
CA ASP A 158 9.03 -0.32 24.27
C ASP A 158 9.39 0.44 22.98
N LEU A 159 8.41 0.90 22.21
CA LEU A 159 8.63 1.75 21.04
C LEU A 159 9.35 3.05 21.40
N SER A 160 8.96 3.70 22.48
CA SER A 160 9.65 4.90 22.99
C SER A 160 11.12 4.65 23.34
N LYS A 161 11.44 3.50 23.97
CA LYS A 161 12.82 3.09 24.25
C LYS A 161 13.62 2.82 22.99
N ILE A 162 13.00 2.19 21.99
CA ILE A 162 13.65 1.92 20.70
C ILE A 162 14.01 3.24 20.01
N TYR A 163 13.09 4.19 19.93
CA TYR A 163 13.37 5.50 19.34
C TYR A 163 14.48 6.25 20.08
N LEU A 164 14.48 6.20 21.40
CA LEU A 164 15.56 6.80 22.20
C LEU A 164 16.92 6.16 21.87
N GLU A 165 16.97 4.85 21.75
CA GLU A 165 18.19 4.12 21.40
C GLU A 165 18.69 4.47 19.98
N ILE A 166 17.77 4.58 19.02
CA ILE A 166 18.09 5.03 17.66
C ILE A 166 18.72 6.43 17.68
N LEU A 167 18.11 7.37 18.38
CA LEU A 167 18.62 8.75 18.50
C LEU A 167 19.99 8.81 19.17
N ASN A 168 20.21 8.01 20.23
CA ASN A 168 21.50 7.92 20.88
C ASN A 168 22.59 7.42 19.93
N LYS A 169 22.33 6.36 19.17
CA LYS A 169 23.28 5.80 18.21
C LYS A 169 23.59 6.79 17.09
N LEU A 170 22.58 7.49 16.57
CA LEU A 170 22.77 8.51 15.54
C LEU A 170 23.63 9.68 16.03
N SER A 171 23.47 10.10 17.29
CA SER A 171 24.26 11.20 17.86
C SER A 171 25.73 10.84 18.00
N ILE A 172 26.05 9.59 18.33
CA ILE A 172 27.42 9.11 18.46
C ILE A 172 28.09 8.95 17.08
N SER A 173 27.34 8.52 16.07
CA SER A 173 27.87 8.32 14.72
C SER A 173 28.24 9.61 13.99
N ASN A 174 27.72 10.75 14.45
CA ASN A 174 27.99 12.09 13.88
C ASN A 174 29.08 12.85 14.66
N SER A 175 29.72 12.24 15.66
CA SER A 175 30.81 12.80 16.47
C SER A 175 32.15 12.23 16.05
#